data_5e0f49aa0428b8d3d7561adb5ebfeca8
#
_entry.id   5e0f49aa0428b8d3d7561adb5ebfeca8
#
_cell.length_a   1.000
_cell.length_b   1.000
_cell.length_c   1.000
_cell.angle_alpha   90.00
_cell.angle_beta   90.00
_cell.angle_gamma   90.00
#
_symmetry.space_group_name_H-M   'P 1'
#
loop_
_entity.id
_entity.type
_entity.pdbx_description
1 polymer ?
#
loop_
_entity_poly.entity_id
_entity_poly.type
_entity_poly.pdbx_seq_one_letter_code
_entity_poly.pdbx_strand_id
1 'polypeptide(L)'
;MQEFRRINRLPPYVLATVDALKKELRRKGEDIIDMGMGNPDIPTPKHIVKKLIEASKNERNHRYSASAGIPKLRLAISDWYKRRFDVDIDPDQEAVATMGVKEGVSHLILATIGPGDVVFVPNPTYAIHPYSVIIAGGDIRSIPIGPDRDFIEDLISASKQTLPNPKMLIISYPHNPTTTVVDLKFFQKIVKFCRERDIMVIHDFAYADIVFDGYEPPSLLQVPGAKKIGVEFYSLSKSYSMPGWRVGFCVGNKDMIAALKRIKSYLDYGMFQPIQIASIIALNGPYDCVQEIAETYRQRRDALVDGLDRIGWHIEKPKATMFVWARIPEQYRKMGSVEFAKMLIKTAKVAVSPGMGFGEYGDEYVRFALVENTHRTRQAIRGIKHIL
;
A
#
# COMPACT_ATOMS: atom_id res chain seq x y z
N MET A 1 13.67 25.89 22.72
CA MET A 1 12.70 24.79 22.40
C MET A 1 13.42 23.48 22.51
N GLN A 2 12.82 22.48 23.15
CA GLN A 2 13.43 21.13 23.27
C GLN A 2 13.44 20.47 21.87
N GLU A 3 14.57 19.91 21.47
CA GLU A 3 14.74 19.33 20.16
C GLU A 3 14.29 17.86 20.16
N PHE A 4 13.34 17.50 19.28
CA PHE A 4 12.84 16.13 19.13
C PHE A 4 13.53 15.44 17.95
N ARG A 5 14.72 14.90 18.15
CA ARG A 5 15.61 14.37 17.10
C ARG A 5 14.94 13.40 16.11
N ARG A 6 14.07 12.50 16.59
CA ARG A 6 13.37 11.55 15.68
C ARG A 6 12.38 12.23 14.76
N ILE A 7 11.67 13.26 15.26
CA ILE A 7 10.69 14.01 14.47
C ILE A 7 11.39 14.89 13.43
N ASN A 8 12.53 15.48 13.79
CA ASN A 8 13.29 16.34 12.88
C ASN A 8 13.90 15.59 11.69
N ARG A 9 14.01 14.24 11.76
CA ARG A 9 14.43 13.38 10.64
C ARG A 9 13.29 13.13 9.63
N LEU A 10 12.03 13.41 9.99
CA LEU A 10 10.90 13.25 9.09
C LEU A 10 10.69 14.53 8.29
N PRO A 11 10.67 14.49 6.95
CA PRO A 11 10.38 15.65 6.13
C PRO A 11 8.93 16.11 6.36
N PRO A 12 8.62 17.38 6.10
CA PRO A 12 7.25 17.85 6.04
C PRO A 12 6.44 16.96 5.08
N TYR A 13 5.24 16.59 5.52
CA TYR A 13 4.38 15.72 4.71
C TYR A 13 3.84 16.46 3.49
N VAL A 14 4.47 16.28 2.33
CA VAL A 14 4.18 17.02 1.08
C VAL A 14 2.69 17.00 0.72
N LEU A 15 2.04 15.85 0.92
CA LEU A 15 0.61 15.71 0.62
C LEU A 15 -0.27 16.61 1.48
N ALA A 16 0.18 17.04 2.67
CA ALA A 16 -0.55 17.95 3.53
C ALA A 16 -0.71 19.35 2.90
N THR A 17 0.23 19.78 2.05
CA THR A 17 0.16 21.08 1.36
C THR A 17 -1.03 21.14 0.41
N VAL A 18 -1.22 20.07 -0.40
CA VAL A 18 -2.37 19.97 -1.32
C VAL A 18 -3.68 19.80 -0.55
N ASP A 19 -3.67 19.02 0.54
CA ASP A 19 -4.84 18.84 1.41
C ASP A 19 -5.26 20.15 2.09
N ALA A 20 -4.31 20.97 2.55
CA ALA A 20 -4.60 22.29 3.12
C ALA A 20 -5.25 23.23 2.09
N LEU A 21 -4.70 23.29 0.88
CA LEU A 21 -5.28 24.08 -0.21
C LEU A 21 -6.68 23.61 -0.60
N LYS A 22 -6.89 22.30 -0.69
CA LYS A 22 -8.23 21.72 -0.92
C LYS A 22 -9.22 22.15 0.16
N LYS A 23 -8.85 22.07 1.44
CA LYS A 23 -9.71 22.48 2.55
C LYS A 23 -10.02 23.97 2.51
N GLU A 24 -9.05 24.80 2.16
CA GLU A 24 -9.25 26.25 2.01
C GLU A 24 -10.27 26.55 0.90
N LEU A 25 -10.09 25.97 -0.29
CA LEU A 25 -10.99 26.21 -1.43
C LEU A 25 -12.41 25.69 -1.15
N ARG A 26 -12.56 24.54 -0.51
CA ARG A 26 -13.88 24.03 -0.09
C ARG A 26 -14.57 24.96 0.93
N ARG A 27 -13.82 25.58 1.86
CA ARG A 27 -14.39 26.61 2.78
C ARG A 27 -14.89 27.85 2.04
N LYS A 28 -14.33 28.16 0.87
CA LYS A 28 -14.77 29.26 -0.01
C LYS A 28 -15.97 28.86 -0.90
N GLY A 29 -16.52 27.65 -0.72
CA GLY A 29 -17.66 27.15 -1.51
C GLY A 29 -17.29 26.47 -2.84
N GLU A 30 -16.00 26.24 -3.10
CA GLU A 30 -15.57 25.61 -4.34
C GLU A 30 -15.84 24.09 -4.33
N ASP A 31 -16.40 23.60 -5.43
CA ASP A 31 -16.63 22.15 -5.64
C ASP A 31 -15.34 21.46 -6.11
N ILE A 32 -14.54 20.97 -5.17
CA ILE A 32 -13.28 20.26 -5.47
C ILE A 32 -13.52 18.76 -5.60
N ILE A 33 -13.20 18.20 -6.75
CA ILE A 33 -13.20 16.75 -7.02
C ILE A 33 -11.91 16.17 -6.44
N ASP A 34 -12.04 15.29 -5.45
CA ASP A 34 -10.87 14.78 -4.70
C ASP A 34 -10.42 13.41 -5.21
N MET A 35 -9.48 13.42 -6.14
CA MET A 35 -8.77 12.24 -6.63
C MET A 35 -7.36 12.11 -6.01
N GLY A 36 -7.07 12.82 -4.92
CA GLY A 36 -5.78 12.79 -4.26
C GLY A 36 -5.66 11.66 -3.24
N MET A 37 -6.63 11.52 -2.33
CA MET A 37 -6.55 10.55 -1.24
C MET A 37 -7.12 9.20 -1.66
N GLY A 38 -6.32 8.14 -1.59
CA GLY A 38 -6.72 6.74 -1.87
C GLY A 38 -7.52 6.12 -0.72
N ASN A 39 -8.67 6.72 -0.38
CA ASN A 39 -9.59 6.17 0.62
C ASN A 39 -10.75 5.45 -0.11
N PRO A 40 -10.87 4.11 -0.01
CA PRO A 40 -11.98 3.38 -0.62
C PRO A 40 -13.34 3.98 -0.21
N ASP A 41 -14.18 4.23 -1.19
CA ASP A 41 -15.53 4.80 -1.03
C ASP A 41 -16.66 3.76 -1.21
N ILE A 42 -16.31 2.59 -1.78
CA ILE A 42 -17.23 1.47 -1.96
C ILE A 42 -17.59 0.92 -0.57
N PRO A 43 -18.87 0.62 -0.28
CA PRO A 43 -19.25 0.09 1.03
C PRO A 43 -18.67 -1.31 1.28
N THR A 44 -18.35 -1.59 2.54
CA THR A 44 -17.99 -2.96 2.99
C THR A 44 -19.12 -3.94 2.68
N PRO A 45 -18.84 -5.16 2.16
CA PRO A 45 -19.85 -6.15 1.83
C PRO A 45 -20.82 -6.46 3.00
N LYS A 46 -22.12 -6.50 2.70
CA LYS A 46 -23.20 -6.60 3.71
C LYS A 46 -23.06 -7.81 4.65
N HIS A 47 -22.61 -8.95 4.15
CA HIS A 47 -22.44 -10.17 4.97
C HIS A 47 -21.35 -10.00 6.03
N ILE A 48 -20.29 -9.23 5.75
CA ILE A 48 -19.21 -8.90 6.69
C ILE A 48 -19.75 -7.95 7.78
N VAL A 49 -20.47 -6.89 7.36
CA VAL A 49 -21.11 -5.94 8.29
C VAL A 49 -22.12 -6.65 9.20
N LYS A 50 -22.94 -7.55 8.64
CA LYS A 50 -23.90 -8.35 9.42
C LYS A 50 -23.19 -9.17 10.50
N LYS A 51 -22.04 -9.78 10.17
CA LYS A 51 -21.26 -10.56 11.14
C LYS A 51 -20.63 -9.70 12.23
N LEU A 52 -20.18 -8.49 11.91
CA LEU A 52 -19.72 -7.53 12.90
C LEU A 52 -20.83 -7.21 13.92
N ILE A 53 -22.04 -6.88 13.43
CA ILE A 53 -23.20 -6.55 14.27
C ILE A 53 -23.56 -7.74 15.18
N GLU A 54 -23.58 -8.95 14.63
CA GLU A 54 -23.84 -10.17 15.41
C GLU A 54 -22.78 -10.38 16.50
N ALA A 55 -21.50 -10.30 16.12
CA ALA A 55 -20.38 -10.53 17.03
C ALA A 55 -20.29 -9.46 18.14
N SER A 56 -20.68 -8.20 17.85
CA SER A 56 -20.66 -7.12 18.83
C SER A 56 -21.77 -7.22 19.88
N LYS A 57 -22.82 -8.01 19.66
CA LYS A 57 -23.87 -8.28 20.67
C LYS A 57 -23.41 -9.23 21.78
N ASN A 58 -22.34 -9.96 21.56
CA ASN A 58 -21.80 -10.84 22.58
C ASN A 58 -20.82 -10.08 23.48
N GLU A 59 -21.22 -9.84 24.73
CA GLU A 59 -20.47 -9.07 25.74
C GLU A 59 -19.05 -9.61 25.97
N ARG A 60 -18.83 -10.91 25.79
CA ARG A 60 -17.50 -11.53 25.94
C ARG A 60 -16.50 -11.03 24.92
N ASN A 61 -16.96 -10.55 23.75
CA ASN A 61 -16.13 -10.03 22.69
C ASN A 61 -15.60 -8.59 22.95
N HIS A 62 -16.05 -7.94 24.04
CA HIS A 62 -15.63 -6.59 24.42
C HIS A 62 -14.38 -6.58 25.30
N ARG A 63 -13.86 -7.74 25.67
CA ARG A 63 -12.62 -7.86 26.45
C ARG A 63 -11.39 -7.61 25.58
N TYR A 64 -10.26 -7.34 26.22
CA TYR A 64 -8.98 -7.31 25.51
C TYR A 64 -8.75 -8.61 24.72
N SER A 65 -8.26 -8.44 23.50
CA SER A 65 -7.96 -9.56 22.60
C SER A 65 -6.46 -9.92 22.65
N ALA A 66 -6.08 -10.98 21.97
CA ALA A 66 -4.67 -11.31 21.76
C ALA A 66 -4.04 -10.38 20.73
N SER A 67 -2.88 -9.80 21.03
CA SER A 67 -2.13 -8.92 20.12
C SER A 67 -1.76 -9.60 18.78
N ALA A 68 -1.55 -10.93 18.81
CA ALA A 68 -1.29 -11.73 17.59
C ALA A 68 -2.55 -12.04 16.75
N GLY A 69 -3.74 -11.66 17.22
CA GLY A 69 -5.02 -12.06 16.66
C GLY A 69 -5.55 -13.39 17.22
N ILE A 70 -6.88 -13.57 17.20
CA ILE A 70 -7.50 -14.81 17.73
C ILE A 70 -7.11 -16.02 16.86
N PRO A 71 -7.00 -17.24 17.47
CA PRO A 71 -6.56 -18.44 16.73
C PRO A 71 -7.38 -18.73 15.48
N LYS A 72 -8.70 -18.56 15.54
CA LYS A 72 -9.60 -18.78 14.39
C LYS A 72 -9.32 -17.82 13.23
N LEU A 73 -8.87 -16.57 13.50
CA LEU A 73 -8.49 -15.65 12.44
C LEU A 73 -7.16 -16.09 11.80
N ARG A 74 -6.18 -16.50 12.59
CA ARG A 74 -4.90 -16.99 12.06
C ARG A 74 -5.07 -18.26 11.21
N LEU A 75 -5.97 -19.15 11.64
CA LEU A 75 -6.35 -20.32 10.84
C LEU A 75 -7.01 -19.90 9.51
N ALA A 76 -7.97 -18.96 9.55
CA ALA A 76 -8.60 -18.46 8.32
C ALA A 76 -7.60 -17.79 7.36
N ILE A 77 -6.56 -17.13 7.88
CA ILE A 77 -5.45 -16.57 7.10
C ILE A 77 -4.66 -17.69 6.41
N SER A 78 -4.30 -18.74 7.16
CA SER A 78 -3.60 -19.92 6.63
C SER A 78 -4.40 -20.59 5.50
N ASP A 79 -5.67 -20.87 5.75
CA ASP A 79 -6.58 -21.49 4.76
C ASP A 79 -6.74 -20.60 3.51
N TRP A 80 -6.78 -19.28 3.69
CA TRP A 80 -6.88 -18.32 2.59
C TRP A 80 -5.61 -18.36 1.70
N TYR A 81 -4.41 -18.37 2.29
CA TYR A 81 -3.15 -18.52 1.56
C TYR A 81 -3.06 -19.83 0.81
N LYS A 82 -3.50 -20.94 1.43
CA LYS A 82 -3.53 -22.24 0.77
C LYS A 82 -4.45 -22.22 -0.45
N ARG A 83 -5.67 -21.70 -0.30
CA ARG A 83 -6.63 -21.63 -1.41
C ARG A 83 -6.21 -20.69 -2.53
N ARG A 84 -5.59 -19.56 -2.18
CA ARG A 84 -5.32 -18.48 -3.14
C ARG A 84 -4.00 -18.67 -3.88
N PHE A 85 -2.99 -19.17 -3.22
CA PHE A 85 -1.60 -19.20 -3.71
C PHE A 85 -0.96 -20.58 -3.61
N ASP A 86 -1.66 -21.59 -3.11
CA ASP A 86 -1.12 -22.92 -2.77
C ASP A 86 0.11 -22.86 -1.84
N VAL A 87 0.10 -21.91 -0.89
CA VAL A 87 1.16 -21.73 0.11
C VAL A 87 0.67 -22.20 1.46
N ASP A 88 1.40 -23.14 2.07
CA ASP A 88 1.14 -23.63 3.43
C ASP A 88 1.72 -22.65 4.44
N ILE A 89 0.89 -22.17 5.36
CA ILE A 89 1.23 -21.25 6.44
C ILE A 89 0.88 -21.89 7.79
N ASP A 90 1.83 -22.01 8.70
CA ASP A 90 1.53 -22.39 10.07
C ASP A 90 0.81 -21.24 10.79
N PRO A 91 -0.46 -21.41 11.20
CA PRO A 91 -1.23 -20.33 11.81
C PRO A 91 -0.65 -19.85 13.14
N ASP A 92 0.12 -20.68 13.85
CA ASP A 92 0.68 -20.33 15.14
C ASP A 92 2.10 -19.74 15.06
N GLN A 93 2.91 -20.14 14.09
CA GLN A 93 4.29 -19.69 13.97
C GLN A 93 4.49 -18.67 12.81
N GLU A 94 3.75 -18.81 11.72
CA GLU A 94 3.98 -18.07 10.47
C GLU A 94 2.87 -17.05 10.15
N ALA A 95 1.92 -16.80 11.09
CA ALA A 95 0.85 -15.82 10.88
C ALA A 95 0.62 -14.90 12.09
N VAL A 96 0.32 -13.62 11.85
CA VAL A 96 -0.07 -12.64 12.85
C VAL A 96 -1.04 -11.62 12.26
N ALA A 97 -2.13 -11.32 12.97
CA ALA A 97 -3.06 -10.26 12.59
C ALA A 97 -2.51 -8.88 13.02
N THR A 98 -2.74 -7.87 12.20
CA THR A 98 -2.27 -6.50 12.42
C THR A 98 -3.41 -5.48 12.35
N MET A 99 -3.27 -4.34 13.02
CA MET A 99 -4.22 -3.21 12.93
C MET A 99 -4.02 -2.43 11.61
N GLY A 100 -4.16 -3.17 10.49
CA GLY A 100 -3.81 -2.79 9.14
C GLY A 100 -2.32 -2.96 8.86
N VAL A 101 -1.98 -2.99 7.57
CA VAL A 101 -0.60 -3.20 7.09
C VAL A 101 0.36 -2.10 7.59
N LYS A 102 -0.11 -0.86 7.65
CA LYS A 102 0.72 0.27 8.08
C LYS A 102 1.28 0.08 9.49
N GLU A 103 0.47 -0.40 10.42
CA GLU A 103 0.91 -0.72 11.78
C GLU A 103 1.87 -1.91 11.76
N GLY A 104 1.49 -3.00 11.07
CA GLY A 104 2.31 -4.21 11.03
C GLY A 104 3.72 -3.98 10.47
N VAL A 105 3.83 -3.25 9.34
CA VAL A 105 5.12 -2.90 8.73
C VAL A 105 5.95 -2.05 9.69
N SER A 106 5.35 -1.00 10.28
CA SER A 106 6.10 -0.11 11.19
C SER A 106 6.58 -0.83 12.46
N HIS A 107 5.77 -1.71 13.01
CA HIS A 107 6.14 -2.49 14.19
C HIS A 107 7.21 -3.56 13.87
N LEU A 108 7.10 -4.23 12.71
CA LEU A 108 8.14 -5.19 12.32
C LEU A 108 9.48 -4.49 12.10
N ILE A 109 9.47 -3.35 11.42
CA ILE A 109 10.70 -2.57 11.21
C ILE A 109 11.25 -2.08 12.56
N LEU A 110 10.40 -1.58 13.46
CA LEU A 110 10.84 -1.16 14.80
C LEU A 110 11.43 -2.32 15.62
N ALA A 111 10.96 -3.56 15.40
CA ALA A 111 11.46 -4.75 16.07
C ALA A 111 12.79 -5.27 15.50
N THR A 112 13.10 -4.96 14.24
CA THR A 112 14.20 -5.61 13.49
C THR A 112 15.30 -4.66 13.02
N ILE A 113 15.01 -3.36 12.93
CA ILE A 113 15.92 -2.33 12.41
C ILE A 113 16.25 -1.32 13.52
N GLY A 114 17.51 -0.90 13.57
CA GLY A 114 18.02 0.09 14.51
C GLY A 114 19.13 0.95 13.90
N PRO A 115 19.76 1.81 14.71
CA PRO A 115 20.89 2.64 14.27
C PRO A 115 22.03 1.78 13.69
N GLY A 116 22.53 2.18 12.51
CA GLY A 116 23.57 1.48 11.76
C GLY A 116 23.05 0.41 10.79
N ASP A 117 21.77 0.00 10.87
CA ASP A 117 21.17 -0.88 9.89
C ASP A 117 20.76 -0.11 8.63
N VAL A 118 21.01 -0.68 7.46
CA VAL A 118 20.63 -0.14 6.16
C VAL A 118 19.49 -0.96 5.55
N VAL A 119 18.50 -0.27 4.97
CA VAL A 119 17.33 -0.88 4.32
C VAL A 119 17.21 -0.37 2.90
N PHE A 120 17.05 -1.29 1.94
CA PHE A 120 16.68 -0.96 0.56
C PHE A 120 15.19 -0.68 0.46
N VAL A 121 14.84 0.44 -0.18
CA VAL A 121 13.45 0.88 -0.35
C VAL A 121 13.27 1.42 -1.77
N PRO A 122 12.24 1.01 -2.53
CA PRO A 122 11.91 1.63 -3.82
C PRO A 122 11.67 3.13 -3.69
N ASN A 123 11.98 3.87 -4.74
CA ASN A 123 11.68 5.31 -4.81
C ASN A 123 11.21 5.65 -6.25
N PRO A 124 9.98 6.18 -6.44
CA PRO A 124 9.00 6.55 -5.41
C PRO A 124 8.35 5.33 -4.73
N THR A 125 7.81 5.49 -3.52
CA THR A 125 7.09 4.44 -2.79
C THR A 125 6.09 5.00 -1.78
N TYR A 126 5.28 4.12 -1.18
CA TYR A 126 4.36 4.49 -0.12
C TYR A 126 5.12 4.91 1.15
N ALA A 127 4.75 6.05 1.71
CA ALA A 127 5.48 6.74 2.77
C ALA A 127 5.83 5.89 4.01
N ILE A 128 5.05 4.85 4.35
CA ILE A 128 5.35 4.01 5.50
C ILE A 128 6.64 3.21 5.31
N HIS A 129 7.00 2.85 4.07
CA HIS A 129 8.18 2.05 3.80
C HIS A 129 9.47 2.77 4.22
N PRO A 130 9.80 3.98 3.70
CA PRO A 130 10.99 4.71 4.14
C PRO A 130 10.87 5.26 5.57
N TYR A 131 9.70 5.82 5.94
CA TYR A 131 9.63 6.54 7.21
C TYR A 131 9.58 5.64 8.42
N SER A 132 9.10 4.40 8.33
CA SER A 132 9.23 3.44 9.44
C SER A 132 10.71 3.09 9.72
N VAL A 133 11.55 3.00 8.70
CA VAL A 133 13.00 2.78 8.86
C VAL A 133 13.65 3.98 9.57
N ILE A 134 13.34 5.21 9.13
CA ILE A 134 13.85 6.43 9.76
C ILE A 134 13.39 6.55 11.23
N ILE A 135 12.13 6.23 11.53
CA ILE A 135 11.58 6.24 12.89
C ILE A 135 12.30 5.21 13.78
N ALA A 136 12.61 4.02 13.23
CA ALA A 136 13.38 3.00 13.93
C ALA A 136 14.86 3.39 14.16
N GLY A 137 15.36 4.40 13.45
CA GLY A 137 16.74 4.89 13.54
C GLY A 137 17.67 4.33 12.47
N GLY A 138 17.16 3.47 11.58
CA GLY A 138 17.92 2.94 10.45
C GLY A 138 18.15 3.96 9.33
N ASP A 139 18.95 3.56 8.37
CA ASP A 139 19.26 4.32 7.16
C ASP A 139 18.62 3.66 5.93
N ILE A 140 18.16 4.50 4.99
CA ILE A 140 17.59 4.01 3.73
C ILE A 140 18.57 4.17 2.58
N ARG A 141 18.50 3.23 1.64
CA ARG A 141 19.08 3.37 0.30
C ARG A 141 17.96 3.21 -0.71
N SER A 142 17.69 4.29 -1.43
CA SER A 142 16.65 4.33 -2.46
C SER A 142 17.06 3.52 -3.67
N ILE A 143 16.16 2.66 -4.14
CA ILE A 143 16.29 1.95 -5.41
C ILE A 143 15.29 2.56 -6.39
N PRO A 144 15.72 3.17 -7.49
CA PRO A 144 14.81 3.79 -8.44
C PRO A 144 13.80 2.79 -9.02
N ILE A 145 12.53 3.21 -9.15
CA ILE A 145 11.50 2.44 -9.84
C ILE A 145 10.77 3.34 -10.85
N GLY A 146 10.64 2.88 -12.06
CA GLY A 146 10.00 3.64 -13.13
C GLY A 146 9.94 2.84 -14.43
N PRO A 147 9.25 3.36 -15.48
CA PRO A 147 9.05 2.64 -16.74
C PRO A 147 10.35 2.32 -17.49
N ASP A 148 11.38 3.18 -17.35
CA ASP A 148 12.67 3.04 -18.05
C ASP A 148 13.76 2.43 -17.14
N ARG A 149 13.38 1.67 -16.10
CA ARG A 149 14.30 1.11 -15.10
C ARG A 149 14.15 -0.41 -14.97
N ASP A 150 15.27 -1.10 -14.87
CA ASP A 150 15.33 -2.48 -14.38
C ASP A 150 15.63 -2.47 -12.88
N PHE A 151 14.61 -2.68 -12.07
CA PHE A 151 14.72 -2.68 -10.61
C PHE A 151 15.76 -3.68 -10.09
N ILE A 152 15.91 -4.83 -10.75
CA ILE A 152 16.88 -5.87 -10.34
C ILE A 152 18.31 -5.41 -10.60
N GLU A 153 18.57 -4.79 -11.75
CA GLU A 153 19.89 -4.25 -12.08
C GLU A 153 20.26 -3.08 -11.15
N ASP A 154 19.33 -2.17 -10.91
CA ASP A 154 19.51 -1.06 -9.97
C ASP A 154 19.76 -1.57 -8.54
N LEU A 155 19.04 -2.61 -8.08
CA LEU A 155 19.24 -3.26 -6.78
C LEU A 155 20.63 -3.89 -6.66
N ILE A 156 21.07 -4.62 -7.69
CA ILE A 156 22.42 -5.24 -7.74
C ILE A 156 23.51 -4.15 -7.71
N SER A 157 23.34 -3.09 -8.48
CA SER A 157 24.28 -1.96 -8.51
C SER A 157 24.36 -1.28 -7.15
N ALA A 158 23.23 -0.95 -6.55
CA ALA A 158 23.17 -0.33 -5.22
C ALA A 158 23.83 -1.21 -4.16
N SER A 159 23.65 -2.54 -4.21
CA SER A 159 24.23 -3.45 -3.23
C SER A 159 25.78 -3.46 -3.23
N LYS A 160 26.40 -3.22 -4.38
CA LYS A 160 27.86 -3.13 -4.51
C LYS A 160 28.45 -1.84 -3.92
N GLN A 161 27.62 -0.82 -3.78
CA GLN A 161 28.00 0.53 -3.34
C GLN A 161 27.54 0.86 -1.91
N THR A 162 26.83 -0.07 -1.25
CA THR A 162 26.22 0.17 0.06
C THR A 162 27.02 -0.52 1.16
N LEU A 163 27.49 0.24 2.13
CA LEU A 163 28.11 -0.22 3.36
C LEU A 163 27.43 0.46 4.56
N PRO A 164 27.17 -0.28 5.66
CA PRO A 164 27.26 -1.73 5.79
C PRO A 164 26.28 -2.45 4.84
N ASN A 165 26.42 -3.77 4.72
CA ASN A 165 25.49 -4.57 3.90
C ASN A 165 24.06 -4.32 4.33
N PRO A 166 23.13 -4.15 3.38
CA PRO A 166 21.71 -3.92 3.72
C PRO A 166 21.13 -5.13 4.43
N LYS A 167 20.39 -4.86 5.50
CA LYS A 167 19.76 -5.90 6.32
C LYS A 167 18.39 -6.32 5.80
N MET A 168 17.71 -5.41 5.08
CA MET A 168 16.34 -5.62 4.64
C MET A 168 16.07 -4.95 3.29
N LEU A 169 15.20 -5.56 2.50
CA LEU A 169 14.57 -4.99 1.31
C LEU A 169 13.06 -4.90 1.56
N ILE A 170 12.48 -3.74 1.36
CA ILE A 170 11.02 -3.53 1.38
C ILE A 170 10.55 -3.37 -0.06
N ILE A 171 9.57 -4.16 -0.49
CA ILE A 171 8.92 -4.07 -1.80
C ILE A 171 7.41 -4.09 -1.66
N SER A 172 6.71 -3.59 -2.66
CA SER A 172 5.24 -3.59 -2.73
C SER A 172 4.80 -3.79 -4.18
N TYR A 173 4.09 -4.87 -4.47
CA TYR A 173 3.53 -5.15 -5.80
C TYR A 173 2.19 -5.87 -5.67
N PRO A 174 1.12 -5.37 -6.36
CA PRO A 174 1.06 -4.16 -7.22
C PRO A 174 1.46 -2.89 -6.47
N HIS A 175 2.23 -2.03 -7.14
CA HIS A 175 2.96 -0.95 -6.49
C HIS A 175 2.14 0.34 -6.30
N ASN A 176 2.25 0.94 -5.14
CA ASN A 176 1.76 2.28 -4.84
C ASN A 176 2.97 3.23 -4.65
N PRO A 177 3.18 4.27 -5.48
CA PRO A 177 2.19 4.91 -6.34
C PRO A 177 2.21 4.49 -7.82
N THR A 178 3.26 3.81 -8.31
CA THR A 178 3.56 3.68 -9.75
C THR A 178 2.65 2.72 -10.51
N THR A 179 1.80 1.96 -9.79
CA THR A 179 0.90 0.93 -10.34
C THR A 179 1.60 -0.24 -11.04
N THR A 180 2.94 -0.30 -10.94
CA THR A 180 3.75 -1.37 -11.51
C THR A 180 3.32 -2.74 -10.99
N VAL A 181 3.27 -3.71 -11.89
CA VAL A 181 2.98 -5.11 -11.61
C VAL A 181 4.16 -5.99 -11.99
N VAL A 182 4.27 -7.16 -11.37
CA VAL A 182 5.37 -8.11 -11.59
C VAL A 182 4.83 -9.52 -11.75
N ASP A 183 5.64 -10.39 -12.33
CA ASP A 183 5.38 -11.82 -12.41
C ASP A 183 6.16 -12.62 -11.34
N LEU A 184 5.91 -13.93 -11.28
CA LEU A 184 6.60 -14.80 -10.33
C LEU A 184 8.12 -14.86 -10.58
N LYS A 185 8.56 -14.68 -11.84
CA LYS A 185 10.00 -14.68 -12.19
C LYS A 185 10.73 -13.50 -11.55
N PHE A 186 10.07 -12.36 -11.43
CA PHE A 186 10.61 -11.22 -10.69
C PHE A 186 10.89 -11.60 -9.24
N PHE A 187 9.92 -12.21 -8.54
CA PHE A 187 10.13 -12.64 -7.16
C PHE A 187 11.19 -13.74 -7.03
N GLN A 188 11.32 -14.64 -8.01
CA GLN A 188 12.42 -15.61 -8.02
C GLN A 188 13.79 -14.92 -8.03
N LYS A 189 13.96 -13.86 -8.83
CA LYS A 189 15.20 -13.07 -8.85
C LYS A 189 15.42 -12.37 -7.52
N ILE A 190 14.40 -11.74 -6.93
CA ILE A 190 14.47 -11.09 -5.61
C ILE A 190 14.88 -12.08 -4.53
N VAL A 191 14.21 -13.22 -4.43
CA VAL A 191 14.49 -14.24 -3.40
C VAL A 191 15.92 -14.79 -3.55
N LYS A 192 16.36 -15.06 -4.78
CA LYS A 192 17.73 -15.50 -5.04
C LYS A 192 18.74 -14.45 -4.58
N PHE A 193 18.59 -13.19 -5.02
CA PHE A 193 19.47 -12.08 -4.67
C PHE A 193 19.57 -11.87 -3.15
N CYS A 194 18.41 -11.85 -2.46
CA CYS A 194 18.36 -11.60 -1.02
C CYS A 194 18.91 -12.76 -0.20
N ARG A 195 18.66 -14.01 -0.60
CA ARG A 195 19.23 -15.18 0.07
C ARG A 195 20.76 -15.26 -0.02
N GLU A 196 21.32 -14.92 -1.19
CA GLU A 196 22.77 -14.91 -1.40
C GLU A 196 23.51 -13.84 -0.56
N ARG A 197 22.75 -12.86 -0.03
CA ARG A 197 23.30 -11.70 0.71
C ARG A 197 22.79 -11.57 2.13
N ASP A 198 22.03 -12.54 2.62
CA ASP A 198 21.40 -12.54 3.94
C ASP A 198 20.52 -11.30 4.20
N ILE A 199 19.77 -10.89 3.17
CA ILE A 199 18.87 -9.75 3.22
C ILE A 199 17.45 -10.26 3.50
N MET A 200 16.80 -9.74 4.54
CA MET A 200 15.38 -9.99 4.83
C MET A 200 14.48 -9.25 3.82
N VAL A 201 13.30 -9.78 3.55
CA VAL A 201 12.35 -9.18 2.61
C VAL A 201 11.01 -8.90 3.30
N ILE A 202 10.52 -7.67 3.16
CA ILE A 202 9.12 -7.32 3.44
C ILE A 202 8.43 -7.06 2.10
N HIS A 203 7.36 -7.81 1.82
CA HIS A 203 6.46 -7.54 0.70
C HIS A 203 5.13 -6.98 1.22
N ASP A 204 4.83 -5.73 0.86
CA ASP A 204 3.51 -5.10 1.10
C ASP A 204 2.59 -5.44 -0.08
N PHE A 205 1.65 -6.34 0.16
CA PHE A 205 0.72 -6.90 -0.82
C PHE A 205 -0.71 -6.34 -0.66
N ALA A 206 -0.82 -5.08 -0.25
CA ALA A 206 -2.10 -4.44 0.05
C ALA A 206 -3.07 -4.34 -1.15
N TYR A 207 -2.56 -4.44 -2.38
CA TYR A 207 -3.36 -4.35 -3.63
C TYR A 207 -3.50 -5.69 -4.36
N ALA A 208 -3.32 -6.80 -3.67
CA ALA A 208 -3.39 -8.17 -4.21
C ALA A 208 -4.64 -8.47 -5.03
N ASP A 209 -5.77 -7.86 -4.71
CA ASP A 209 -7.06 -8.17 -5.33
C ASP A 209 -7.67 -7.02 -6.14
N ILE A 210 -7.01 -5.85 -6.16
CA ILE A 210 -7.44 -4.75 -7.04
C ILE A 210 -6.67 -4.87 -8.35
N VAL A 211 -7.12 -5.77 -9.20
CA VAL A 211 -6.43 -6.19 -10.42
C VAL A 211 -7.40 -6.21 -11.59
N PHE A 212 -6.87 -6.01 -12.81
CA PHE A 212 -7.66 -5.79 -14.01
C PHE A 212 -7.09 -6.60 -15.19
N ASP A 213 -7.93 -6.79 -16.21
CA ASP A 213 -7.54 -7.29 -17.54
C ASP A 213 -6.82 -8.66 -17.48
N GLY A 214 -7.26 -9.54 -16.56
CA GLY A 214 -6.74 -10.89 -16.42
C GLY A 214 -5.36 -10.98 -15.75
N TYR A 215 -4.85 -9.89 -15.18
CA TYR A 215 -3.62 -9.96 -14.39
C TYR A 215 -3.88 -10.67 -13.04
N GLU A 216 -3.06 -11.66 -12.76
CA GLU A 216 -3.06 -12.39 -11.49
C GLU A 216 -1.75 -12.11 -10.75
N PRO A 217 -1.77 -11.40 -9.61
CA PRO A 217 -0.56 -11.06 -8.88
C PRO A 217 -0.02 -12.29 -8.15
N PRO A 218 1.25 -12.63 -8.32
CA PRO A 218 1.88 -13.69 -7.54
C PRO A 218 2.12 -13.26 -6.10
N SER A 219 2.06 -14.21 -5.16
CA SER A 219 2.62 -14.02 -3.82
C SER A 219 4.13 -14.25 -3.85
N LEU A 220 4.88 -13.43 -3.11
CA LEU A 220 6.31 -13.66 -2.86
C LEU A 220 6.56 -15.06 -2.29
N LEU A 221 5.64 -15.53 -1.42
CA LEU A 221 5.78 -16.80 -0.70
C LEU A 221 5.57 -18.05 -1.57
N GLN A 222 5.09 -17.90 -2.81
CA GLN A 222 5.07 -18.98 -3.80
C GLN A 222 6.48 -19.39 -4.26
N VAL A 223 7.47 -18.51 -4.07
CA VAL A 223 8.85 -18.82 -4.46
C VAL A 223 9.50 -19.75 -3.44
N PRO A 224 10.07 -20.90 -3.86
CA PRO A 224 10.76 -21.79 -2.95
C PRO A 224 11.87 -21.10 -2.17
N GLY A 225 11.82 -21.17 -0.84
CA GLY A 225 12.78 -20.54 0.06
C GLY A 225 12.46 -19.10 0.45
N ALA A 226 11.42 -18.47 -0.09
CA ALA A 226 11.01 -17.12 0.29
C ALA A 226 10.66 -17.02 1.78
N LYS A 227 9.94 -18.01 2.33
CA LYS A 227 9.63 -18.08 3.79
C LYS A 227 10.86 -18.13 4.71
N LYS A 228 12.04 -18.47 4.19
CA LYS A 228 13.27 -18.43 4.98
C LYS A 228 13.79 -17.03 5.25
N ILE A 229 13.44 -16.07 4.39
CA ILE A 229 14.00 -14.70 4.41
C ILE A 229 12.95 -13.61 4.45
N GLY A 230 11.68 -13.91 4.22
CA GLY A 230 10.68 -12.86 3.98
C GLY A 230 9.32 -13.09 4.59
N VAL A 231 8.61 -11.99 4.70
CA VAL A 231 7.20 -11.92 5.08
C VAL A 231 6.40 -11.13 4.07
N GLU A 232 5.11 -11.43 4.03
CA GLU A 232 4.14 -10.76 3.18
C GLU A 232 3.01 -10.18 4.02
N PHE A 233 2.65 -8.93 3.77
CA PHE A 233 1.55 -8.23 4.42
C PHE A 233 0.36 -8.10 3.50
N TYR A 234 -0.80 -8.52 3.96
CA TYR A 234 -2.06 -8.38 3.23
C TYR A 234 -3.04 -7.48 3.96
N SER A 235 -3.89 -6.75 3.21
CA SER A 235 -4.83 -5.78 3.76
C SER A 235 -6.26 -6.05 3.33
N LEU A 236 -7.18 -6.13 4.29
CA LEU A 236 -8.61 -6.17 4.00
C LEU A 236 -9.16 -4.78 3.60
N SER A 237 -8.40 -3.72 3.82
CA SER A 237 -8.82 -2.34 3.52
C SER A 237 -9.18 -2.11 2.07
N LYS A 238 -8.52 -2.80 1.12
CA LYS A 238 -8.70 -2.61 -0.33
C LYS A 238 -9.59 -3.72 -0.90
N SER A 239 -9.23 -4.97 -0.68
CA SER A 239 -9.93 -6.14 -1.20
C SER A 239 -11.39 -6.23 -0.76
N TYR A 240 -11.68 -5.89 0.47
CA TYR A 240 -13.04 -5.95 1.06
C TYR A 240 -13.61 -4.57 1.41
N SER A 241 -13.00 -3.50 0.93
CA SER A 241 -13.44 -2.13 1.24
C SER A 241 -13.65 -1.88 2.75
N MET A 242 -12.65 -2.23 3.56
CA MET A 242 -12.66 -2.14 5.03
C MET A 242 -11.58 -1.17 5.58
N PRO A 243 -11.37 0.04 4.99
CA PRO A 243 -10.23 0.88 5.39
C PRO A 243 -10.31 1.36 6.83
N GLY A 244 -11.50 1.71 7.32
CA GLY A 244 -11.74 2.18 8.68
C GLY A 244 -11.70 1.08 9.75
N TRP A 245 -11.82 -0.19 9.35
CA TRP A 245 -11.82 -1.33 10.29
C TRP A 245 -10.42 -1.68 10.79
N ARG A 246 -9.38 -1.21 10.12
CA ARG A 246 -7.98 -1.41 10.49
C ARG A 246 -7.61 -2.88 10.60
N VAL A 247 -7.85 -3.67 9.55
CA VAL A 247 -7.50 -5.10 9.50
C VAL A 247 -6.48 -5.37 8.41
N GLY A 248 -5.44 -6.07 8.79
CA GLY A 248 -4.45 -6.70 7.94
C GLY A 248 -3.82 -7.89 8.66
N PHE A 249 -2.90 -8.51 8.00
CA PHE A 249 -2.10 -9.57 8.60
C PHE A 249 -0.73 -9.69 7.93
N CYS A 250 0.19 -10.35 8.62
CA CYS A 250 1.53 -10.68 8.14
C CYS A 250 1.72 -12.18 8.21
N VAL A 251 2.30 -12.75 7.15
CA VAL A 251 2.62 -14.19 7.07
C VAL A 251 4.03 -14.40 6.52
N GLY A 252 4.65 -15.53 6.84
CA GLY A 252 5.93 -15.93 6.27
C GLY A 252 6.97 -16.36 7.28
N ASN A 253 8.15 -15.77 7.24
CA ASN A 253 9.30 -16.16 8.08
C ASN A 253 8.94 -16.15 9.57
N LYS A 254 9.11 -17.30 10.23
CA LYS A 254 8.71 -17.52 11.62
C LYS A 254 9.42 -16.60 12.62
N ASP A 255 10.69 -16.27 12.36
CA ASP A 255 11.47 -15.44 13.29
C ASP A 255 11.04 -13.96 13.18
N MET A 256 10.76 -13.48 11.96
CA MET A 256 10.17 -12.15 11.74
C MET A 256 8.74 -12.07 12.32
N ILE A 257 7.94 -13.11 12.18
CA ILE A 257 6.59 -13.21 12.79
C ILE A 257 6.71 -13.22 14.33
N ALA A 258 7.66 -13.95 14.90
CA ALA A 258 7.90 -13.96 16.34
C ALA A 258 8.33 -12.58 16.84
N ALA A 259 9.21 -11.88 16.13
CA ALA A 259 9.62 -10.51 16.45
C ALA A 259 8.41 -9.53 16.41
N LEU A 260 7.57 -9.62 15.38
CA LEU A 260 6.36 -8.80 15.28
C LEU A 260 5.36 -9.11 16.41
N LYS A 261 5.11 -10.37 16.72
CA LYS A 261 4.26 -10.76 17.85
C LYS A 261 4.78 -10.23 19.17
N ARG A 262 6.09 -10.31 19.37
CA ARG A 262 6.73 -9.86 20.60
C ARG A 262 6.60 -8.35 20.78
N ILE A 263 6.92 -7.54 19.79
CA ILE A 263 6.78 -6.09 19.90
C ILE A 263 5.32 -5.67 20.08
N LYS A 264 4.39 -6.30 19.36
CA LYS A 264 2.94 -6.05 19.52
C LYS A 264 2.45 -6.34 20.94
N SER A 265 2.96 -7.38 21.59
CA SER A 265 2.56 -7.71 22.97
C SER A 265 2.92 -6.64 24.00
N TYR A 266 3.86 -5.73 23.68
CA TYR A 266 4.21 -4.58 24.52
C TYR A 266 3.51 -3.27 24.09
N LEU A 267 3.08 -3.17 22.82
CA LEU A 267 2.55 -1.93 22.26
C LEU A 267 1.02 -1.92 22.16
N ASP A 268 0.38 -3.07 22.01
CA ASP A 268 -1.07 -3.18 21.83
C ASP A 268 -1.65 -4.51 22.39
N TYR A 269 -2.97 -4.54 22.55
CA TYR A 269 -3.74 -5.74 22.87
C TYR A 269 -4.51 -6.29 21.68
N GLY A 270 -4.09 -5.93 20.46
CA GLY A 270 -4.72 -6.36 19.20
C GLY A 270 -6.03 -5.63 18.90
N MET A 271 -6.70 -6.11 17.86
CA MET A 271 -7.94 -5.53 17.35
C MET A 271 -9.14 -5.94 18.22
N PHE A 272 -10.16 -5.09 18.23
CA PHE A 272 -11.48 -5.40 18.75
C PHE A 272 -12.00 -6.75 18.19
N GLN A 273 -12.37 -7.68 19.08
CA GLN A 273 -12.64 -9.08 18.71
C GLN A 273 -13.75 -9.24 17.67
N PRO A 274 -14.88 -8.50 17.71
CA PRO A 274 -15.90 -8.55 16.67
C PRO A 274 -15.39 -8.25 15.25
N ILE A 275 -14.41 -7.35 15.11
CA ILE A 275 -13.76 -7.06 13.83
C ILE A 275 -12.99 -8.30 13.33
N GLN A 276 -12.26 -8.98 14.22
CA GLN A 276 -11.55 -10.20 13.87
C GLN A 276 -12.50 -11.33 13.44
N ILE A 277 -13.63 -11.49 14.14
CA ILE A 277 -14.67 -12.48 13.79
C ILE A 277 -15.28 -12.17 12.42
N ALA A 278 -15.56 -10.90 12.12
CA ALA A 278 -16.07 -10.48 10.82
C ALA A 278 -15.04 -10.69 9.70
N SER A 279 -13.75 -10.52 10.02
CA SER A 279 -12.64 -10.77 9.08
C SER A 279 -12.49 -12.24 8.69
N ILE A 280 -12.81 -13.17 9.60
CA ILE A 280 -12.89 -14.61 9.28
C ILE A 280 -13.94 -14.86 8.20
N ILE A 281 -15.08 -14.19 8.30
CA ILE A 281 -16.16 -14.30 7.28
C ILE A 281 -15.73 -13.68 5.95
N ALA A 282 -14.96 -12.59 5.97
CA ALA A 282 -14.40 -11.99 4.77
C ALA A 282 -13.45 -12.98 4.06
N LEU A 283 -12.51 -13.59 4.79
CA LEU A 283 -11.51 -14.50 4.22
C LEU A 283 -12.09 -15.85 3.76
N ASN A 284 -13.09 -16.38 4.47
CA ASN A 284 -13.71 -17.69 4.18
C ASN A 284 -14.97 -17.58 3.32
N GLY A 285 -15.46 -16.38 3.07
CA GLY A 285 -16.68 -16.13 2.29
C GLY A 285 -16.47 -16.18 0.78
N PRO A 286 -17.57 -15.93 0.03
CA PRO A 286 -17.52 -15.86 -1.42
C PRO A 286 -16.56 -14.74 -1.89
N TYR A 287 -15.83 -15.02 -2.96
CA TYR A 287 -14.88 -14.07 -3.54
C TYR A 287 -15.55 -13.03 -4.47
N ASP A 288 -16.82 -13.24 -4.83
CA ASP A 288 -17.59 -12.39 -5.75
C ASP A 288 -17.57 -10.91 -5.36
N CYS A 289 -17.71 -10.63 -4.06
CA CYS A 289 -17.67 -9.25 -3.59
C CYS A 289 -16.33 -8.54 -3.81
N VAL A 290 -15.23 -9.28 -3.84
CA VAL A 290 -13.88 -8.75 -4.15
C VAL A 290 -13.78 -8.45 -5.64
N GLN A 291 -14.32 -9.34 -6.48
CA GLN A 291 -14.38 -9.14 -7.93
C GLN A 291 -15.26 -7.94 -8.30
N GLU A 292 -16.42 -7.75 -7.65
CA GLU A 292 -17.30 -6.59 -7.84
C GLU A 292 -16.59 -5.26 -7.47
N ILE A 293 -15.82 -5.26 -6.38
CA ILE A 293 -15.01 -4.12 -5.95
C ILE A 293 -13.93 -3.82 -7.01
N ALA A 294 -13.19 -4.83 -7.46
CA ALA A 294 -12.17 -4.69 -8.50
C ALA A 294 -12.77 -4.18 -9.82
N GLU A 295 -13.93 -4.72 -10.23
CA GLU A 295 -14.64 -4.30 -11.44
C GLU A 295 -15.08 -2.82 -11.36
N THR A 296 -15.53 -2.36 -10.19
CA THR A 296 -15.86 -0.95 -9.99
C THR A 296 -14.63 -0.05 -10.21
N TYR A 297 -13.46 -0.44 -9.70
CA TYR A 297 -12.22 0.30 -9.92
C TYR A 297 -11.76 0.21 -11.38
N ARG A 298 -11.94 -0.92 -12.06
CA ARG A 298 -11.64 -1.06 -13.49
C ARG A 298 -12.44 -0.08 -14.32
N GLN A 299 -13.77 0.02 -14.10
CA GLN A 299 -14.64 0.97 -14.80
C GLN A 299 -14.23 2.43 -14.58
N ARG A 300 -13.83 2.77 -13.35
CA ARG A 300 -13.34 4.12 -13.01
C ARG A 300 -11.99 4.41 -13.66
N ARG A 301 -11.08 3.43 -13.70
CA ARG A 301 -9.81 3.50 -14.42
C ARG A 301 -10.05 3.81 -15.90
N ASP A 302 -10.90 3.02 -16.53
CA ASP A 302 -11.20 3.17 -17.96
C ASP A 302 -11.83 4.54 -18.23
N ALA A 303 -12.80 4.97 -17.42
CA ALA A 303 -13.40 6.29 -17.57
C ALA A 303 -12.38 7.43 -17.44
N LEU A 304 -11.42 7.32 -16.53
CA LEU A 304 -10.38 8.32 -16.33
C LEU A 304 -9.35 8.29 -17.46
N VAL A 305 -8.74 7.14 -17.72
CA VAL A 305 -7.63 7.03 -18.67
C VAL A 305 -8.11 7.32 -20.10
N ASP A 306 -9.22 6.70 -20.54
CA ASP A 306 -9.78 6.97 -21.88
C ASP A 306 -10.27 8.43 -22.03
N GLY A 307 -10.68 9.03 -20.93
CA GLY A 307 -11.10 10.43 -20.90
C GLY A 307 -9.93 11.40 -21.00
N LEU A 308 -8.82 11.13 -20.31
CA LEU A 308 -7.59 11.93 -20.38
C LEU A 308 -6.92 11.77 -21.75
N ASP A 309 -6.89 10.55 -22.30
CA ASP A 309 -6.36 10.27 -23.63
C ASP A 309 -7.06 11.12 -24.72
N ARG A 310 -8.40 11.20 -24.69
CA ARG A 310 -9.19 12.01 -25.64
C ARG A 310 -8.92 13.51 -25.60
N ILE A 311 -8.36 14.02 -24.52
CA ILE A 311 -7.96 15.43 -24.38
C ILE A 311 -6.45 15.66 -24.55
N GLY A 312 -5.71 14.62 -24.99
CA GLY A 312 -4.28 14.71 -25.30
C GLY A 312 -3.35 14.37 -24.13
N TRP A 313 -3.86 13.87 -23.00
CA TRP A 313 -3.02 13.39 -21.89
C TRP A 313 -2.94 11.87 -21.93
N HIS A 314 -1.97 11.35 -22.66
CA HIS A 314 -1.79 9.93 -22.87
C HIS A 314 -1.16 9.25 -21.64
N ILE A 315 -1.85 8.25 -21.11
CA ILE A 315 -1.44 7.49 -19.92
C ILE A 315 -1.67 6.01 -20.19
N GLU A 316 -0.69 5.18 -19.88
CA GLU A 316 -0.86 3.72 -19.95
C GLU A 316 -1.88 3.25 -18.89
N LYS A 317 -2.81 2.37 -19.31
CA LYS A 317 -3.81 1.79 -18.40
C LYS A 317 -3.12 0.88 -17.38
N PRO A 318 -3.21 1.17 -16.07
CA PRO A 318 -2.68 0.29 -15.04
C PRO A 318 -3.43 -1.04 -15.01
N LYS A 319 -2.70 -2.15 -14.82
CA LYS A 319 -3.26 -3.49 -14.67
C LYS A 319 -3.71 -3.80 -13.24
N ALA A 320 -3.40 -2.92 -12.28
CA ALA A 320 -3.73 -3.13 -10.88
C ALA A 320 -3.75 -1.81 -10.09
N THR A 321 -4.16 -1.90 -8.83
CA THR A 321 -4.33 -0.85 -7.84
C THR A 321 -5.56 0.03 -8.06
N MET A 322 -5.89 0.85 -7.09
CA MET A 322 -6.94 1.86 -7.19
C MET A 322 -6.38 3.24 -7.59
N PHE A 323 -5.28 3.25 -8.36
CA PHE A 323 -4.58 4.46 -8.76
C PHE A 323 -4.30 4.49 -10.26
N VAL A 324 -4.07 5.71 -10.76
CA VAL A 324 -3.44 5.99 -12.04
C VAL A 324 -2.23 6.88 -11.77
N TRP A 325 -1.05 6.45 -12.24
CA TRP A 325 0.21 7.18 -12.12
C TRP A 325 0.49 7.88 -13.44
N ALA A 326 0.24 9.19 -13.47
CA ALA A 326 0.23 9.98 -14.69
C ALA A 326 1.48 10.85 -14.78
N ARG A 327 2.25 10.68 -15.85
CA ARG A 327 3.35 11.61 -16.14
C ARG A 327 2.77 12.98 -16.48
N ILE A 328 3.34 14.03 -15.89
CA ILE A 328 2.93 15.41 -16.12
C ILE A 328 3.12 15.75 -17.62
N PRO A 329 2.13 16.39 -18.29
CA PRO A 329 2.28 16.83 -19.67
C PRO A 329 3.52 17.66 -19.88
N GLU A 330 4.19 17.48 -21.04
CA GLU A 330 5.52 18.05 -21.34
C GLU A 330 5.62 19.54 -21.04
N GLN A 331 4.61 20.32 -21.42
CA GLN A 331 4.59 21.77 -21.23
C GLN A 331 4.60 22.19 -19.75
N TYR A 332 4.20 21.31 -18.82
CA TYR A 332 4.14 21.58 -17.38
C TYR A 332 5.20 20.84 -16.55
N ARG A 333 5.99 19.96 -17.16
CA ARG A 333 6.94 19.09 -16.44
C ARG A 333 7.95 19.88 -15.62
N LYS A 334 8.44 21.01 -16.16
CA LYS A 334 9.44 21.86 -15.49
C LYS A 334 8.98 22.50 -14.18
N MET A 335 7.66 22.56 -13.92
CA MET A 335 7.15 23.12 -12.66
C MET A 335 7.17 22.13 -11.49
N GLY A 336 7.39 20.83 -11.75
CA GLY A 336 7.35 19.77 -10.76
C GLY A 336 5.94 19.41 -10.31
N SER A 337 5.83 18.27 -9.63
CA SER A 337 4.53 17.68 -9.30
C SER A 337 3.71 18.47 -8.28
N VAL A 338 4.35 19.16 -7.36
CA VAL A 338 3.66 19.94 -6.30
C VAL A 338 2.95 21.14 -6.91
N GLU A 339 3.63 21.94 -7.73
CA GLU A 339 3.03 23.11 -8.36
C GLU A 339 2.01 22.72 -9.42
N PHE A 340 2.24 21.63 -10.15
CA PHE A 340 1.26 21.08 -11.08
C PHE A 340 -0.03 20.63 -10.36
N ALA A 341 0.08 19.92 -9.22
CA ALA A 341 -1.09 19.55 -8.42
C ALA A 341 -1.85 20.78 -7.86
N LYS A 342 -1.13 21.83 -7.44
CA LYS A 342 -1.74 23.10 -7.02
C LYS A 342 -2.43 23.82 -8.18
N MET A 343 -1.87 23.77 -9.38
CA MET A 343 -2.48 24.34 -10.58
C MET A 343 -3.79 23.59 -10.89
N LEU A 344 -3.77 22.24 -10.93
CA LEU A 344 -4.98 21.43 -11.17
C LEU A 344 -6.11 21.77 -10.19
N ILE A 345 -5.79 21.92 -8.89
CA ILE A 345 -6.81 22.21 -7.89
C ILE A 345 -7.41 23.61 -8.05
N LYS A 346 -6.59 24.62 -8.40
CA LYS A 346 -7.02 26.01 -8.55
C LYS A 346 -7.83 26.22 -9.83
N THR A 347 -7.40 25.63 -10.93
CA THR A 347 -7.94 25.89 -12.28
C THR A 347 -8.97 24.85 -12.71
N ALA A 348 -8.66 23.56 -12.58
CA ALA A 348 -9.54 22.46 -12.98
C ALA A 348 -10.48 21.99 -11.86
N LYS A 349 -10.30 22.46 -10.60
CA LYS A 349 -11.02 22.01 -9.40
C LYS A 349 -10.82 20.50 -9.12
N VAL A 350 -9.66 19.98 -9.49
CA VAL A 350 -9.29 18.56 -9.32
C VAL A 350 -8.09 18.44 -8.41
N ALA A 351 -8.23 17.75 -7.29
CA ALA A 351 -7.15 17.43 -6.39
C ALA A 351 -6.52 16.08 -6.76
N VAL A 352 -5.18 16.04 -6.89
CA VAL A 352 -4.38 14.86 -7.13
C VAL A 352 -3.22 14.81 -6.12
N SER A 353 -2.61 13.64 -5.91
CA SER A 353 -1.38 13.56 -5.12
C SER A 353 -0.17 13.90 -5.96
N PRO A 354 0.67 14.89 -5.57
CA PRO A 354 1.94 15.14 -6.23
C PRO A 354 2.89 13.97 -6.02
N GLY A 355 3.61 13.60 -7.07
CA GLY A 355 4.49 12.44 -7.02
C GLY A 355 5.71 12.62 -6.12
N MET A 356 6.19 13.84 -5.94
CA MET A 356 7.22 14.19 -4.93
C MET A 356 6.83 13.70 -3.52
N GLY A 357 5.54 13.59 -3.20
CA GLY A 357 5.06 13.07 -1.92
C GLY A 357 5.34 11.58 -1.70
N PHE A 358 5.84 10.88 -2.70
CA PHE A 358 6.23 9.46 -2.66
C PHE A 358 7.73 9.25 -2.82
N GLY A 359 8.49 10.32 -3.10
CA GLY A 359 9.93 10.30 -3.33
C GLY A 359 10.35 11.14 -4.52
N GLU A 360 11.61 11.51 -4.57
CA GLU A 360 12.17 12.45 -5.55
C GLU A 360 12.01 11.98 -7.01
N TYR A 361 12.12 10.69 -7.28
CA TYR A 361 11.91 10.14 -8.63
C TYR A 361 10.44 10.18 -9.07
N GLY A 362 9.53 10.58 -8.17
CA GLY A 362 8.12 10.82 -8.49
C GLY A 362 7.80 12.22 -8.98
N ASP A 363 8.73 13.18 -8.96
CA ASP A 363 8.41 14.61 -9.18
C ASP A 363 7.91 14.94 -10.60
N GLU A 364 8.14 14.09 -11.58
CA GLU A 364 7.55 14.23 -12.92
C GLU A 364 6.13 13.65 -13.06
N TYR A 365 5.51 13.19 -11.95
CA TYR A 365 4.25 12.47 -11.98
C TYR A 365 3.24 13.04 -10.99
N VAL A 366 1.97 12.76 -11.25
CA VAL A 366 0.88 12.87 -10.27
C VAL A 366 0.13 11.56 -10.16
N ARG A 367 -0.42 11.27 -8.97
CA ARG A 367 -1.24 10.09 -8.75
C ARG A 367 -2.70 10.47 -8.62
N PHE A 368 -3.55 9.91 -9.47
CA PHE A 368 -4.99 9.95 -9.31
C PHE A 368 -5.45 8.73 -8.50
N ALA A 369 -6.37 8.94 -7.56
CA ALA A 369 -7.08 7.87 -6.87
C ALA A 369 -8.47 7.67 -7.50
N LEU A 370 -8.83 6.42 -7.78
CA LEU A 370 -10.07 6.02 -8.44
C LEU A 370 -11.26 5.95 -7.45
N VAL A 371 -11.36 6.93 -6.55
CA VAL A 371 -12.36 6.97 -5.47
C VAL A 371 -13.60 7.78 -5.81
N GLU A 372 -13.60 8.47 -6.94
CA GLU A 372 -14.75 9.21 -7.45
C GLU A 372 -15.56 8.34 -8.44
N ASN A 373 -16.88 8.52 -8.45
CA ASN A 373 -17.71 7.83 -9.44
C ASN A 373 -17.43 8.33 -10.87
N THR A 374 -17.91 7.58 -11.86
CA THR A 374 -17.63 7.90 -13.29
C THR A 374 -18.20 9.24 -13.75
N HIS A 375 -19.28 9.73 -13.13
CA HIS A 375 -19.84 11.05 -13.41
C HIS A 375 -18.90 12.16 -12.95
N ARG A 376 -18.41 12.09 -11.70
CA ARG A 376 -17.43 13.03 -11.16
C ARG A 376 -16.09 12.94 -11.89
N THR A 377 -15.67 11.74 -12.28
CA THR A 377 -14.48 11.53 -13.12
C THR A 377 -14.61 12.26 -14.46
N ARG A 378 -15.74 12.17 -15.14
CA ARG A 378 -15.99 12.91 -16.38
C ARG A 378 -16.01 14.43 -16.17
N GLN A 379 -16.52 14.90 -15.02
CA GLN A 379 -16.44 16.31 -14.64
C GLN A 379 -15.00 16.77 -14.46
N ALA A 380 -14.17 15.98 -13.76
CA ALA A 380 -12.74 16.25 -13.59
C ALA A 380 -12.02 16.38 -14.94
N ILE A 381 -12.30 15.46 -15.90
CA ILE A 381 -11.73 15.50 -17.24
C ILE A 381 -12.13 16.78 -17.98
N ARG A 382 -13.40 17.23 -17.88
CA ARG A 382 -13.81 18.51 -18.49
C ARG A 382 -13.06 19.69 -17.91
N GLY A 383 -12.83 19.71 -16.58
CA GLY A 383 -12.01 20.75 -15.94
C GLY A 383 -10.56 20.74 -16.40
N ILE A 384 -9.96 19.55 -16.52
CA ILE A 384 -8.56 19.38 -16.98
C ILE A 384 -8.41 19.79 -18.45
N LYS A 385 -9.42 19.52 -19.32
CA LYS A 385 -9.40 19.92 -20.73
C LYS A 385 -9.14 21.41 -20.98
N HIS A 386 -9.56 22.27 -20.05
CA HIS A 386 -9.33 23.72 -20.18
C HIS A 386 -7.90 24.15 -19.88
N ILE A 387 -7.06 23.23 -19.40
CA ILE A 387 -5.68 23.50 -19.03
C ILE A 387 -4.70 22.96 -20.08
N LEU A 388 -5.04 21.81 -20.70
CA LEU A 388 -4.24 21.17 -21.74
C LEU A 388 -4.46 21.80 -23.09
#